data_e063e6bdcf3d8d8f0ac57e3b4abc6313
#
_entry.id   e063e6bdcf3d8d8f0ac57e3b4abc6313
#
_cell.length_a   1.000
_cell.length_b   1.000
_cell.length_c   1.000
_cell.angle_alpha   90.00
_cell.angle_beta   90.00
_cell.angle_gamma   90.00
#
_symmetry.space_group_name_H-M   'P 1'
#
loop_
_entity.id
_entity.type
_entity.pdbx_description
1 polymer ?
#
loop_
_entity_poly.entity_id
_entity_poly.type
_entity_poly.pdbx_seq_one_letter_code
_entity_poly.pdbx_strand_id
1 'polypeptide(L)'
;YKLIYLDGVATNTGLFEAALGEDNEVTLTGTETLTNKTLTAPKIGTSILDTNGNELLLLTATGSAVNELTLANAASGNAPSITASGETNVSINLIPKGTGEIQSNGSGLATTGKAIAMAIVFG
;
A
#
# COMPACT_ATOMS: atom_id res chain seq x y z
N TYR A 1 -1.97 10.98 -31.01
CA TYR A 1 -1.63 11.58 -32.30
C TYR A 1 -0.62 12.70 -32.09
N LYS A 2 0.50 12.66 -32.84
CA LYS A 2 1.49 13.74 -32.86
C LYS A 2 1.16 14.69 -34.00
N LEU A 3 0.93 15.96 -33.70
CA LEU A 3 0.82 16.99 -34.73
C LEU A 3 2.21 17.59 -34.95
N ILE A 4 2.75 17.42 -36.13
CA ILE A 4 4.02 18.05 -36.55
C ILE A 4 3.66 19.32 -37.31
N TYR A 5 4.03 20.48 -36.78
CA TYR A 5 3.88 21.76 -37.42
C TYR A 5 5.21 22.23 -38.03
N LEU A 6 5.20 22.59 -39.28
CA LEU A 6 6.34 23.21 -39.97
C LEU A 6 6.13 24.72 -39.95
N ASP A 7 6.98 25.47 -39.29
CA ASP A 7 6.87 26.92 -39.16
C ASP A 7 7.29 27.70 -40.43
N GLY A 8 7.77 26.99 -41.46
CA GLY A 8 8.17 27.57 -42.73
C GLY A 8 9.47 28.38 -42.69
N VAL A 9 10.24 28.34 -41.62
CA VAL A 9 11.52 29.07 -41.51
C VAL A 9 12.65 28.19 -42.06
N ALA A 10 13.25 28.61 -43.18
CA ALA A 10 14.25 27.83 -43.92
C ALA A 10 15.62 27.64 -43.23
N THR A 11 15.84 28.28 -42.10
CA THR A 11 17.14 28.28 -41.38
C THR A 11 17.17 27.48 -40.08
N ASN A 12 16.05 26.98 -39.66
CA ASN A 12 15.99 26.09 -38.54
C ASN A 12 15.10 24.91 -38.88
N THR A 13 15.50 23.78 -38.44
CA THR A 13 14.75 22.53 -38.56
C THR A 13 13.44 22.63 -37.76
N GLY A 14 12.59 23.58 -38.07
CA GLY A 14 11.37 23.95 -37.34
C GLY A 14 10.32 22.84 -37.28
N LEU A 15 10.73 21.69 -36.80
CA LEU A 15 9.88 20.61 -36.38
C LEU A 15 9.56 20.84 -34.92
N PHE A 16 8.45 21.49 -34.64
CA PHE A 16 7.90 21.54 -33.29
C PHE A 16 6.98 20.33 -33.12
N GLU A 17 7.32 19.51 -32.17
CA GLU A 17 6.41 18.50 -31.67
C GLU A 17 5.43 19.19 -30.72
N ALA A 18 4.27 19.55 -31.21
CA ALA A 18 3.18 19.92 -30.31
C ALA A 18 2.63 18.61 -29.71
N ALA A 19 3.02 18.32 -28.49
CA ALA A 19 2.29 17.37 -27.69
C ALA A 19 0.92 18.01 -27.40
N LEU A 20 -0.10 17.63 -28.16
CA LEU A 20 -1.48 17.91 -27.78
C LEU A 20 -1.81 16.94 -26.65
N GLY A 21 -1.24 17.20 -25.46
CA GLY A 21 -1.67 16.56 -24.23
C GLY A 21 -3.10 16.98 -23.99
N GLU A 22 -4.01 16.04 -23.95
CA GLU A 22 -5.26 16.28 -23.24
C GLU A 22 -4.87 16.61 -21.80
N ASP A 23 -5.58 17.50 -21.12
CA ASP A 23 -5.31 17.96 -19.74
C ASP A 23 -5.26 16.83 -18.69
N ASN A 24 -5.18 15.58 -19.12
CA ASN A 24 -5.18 14.33 -18.32
C ASN A 24 -3.96 13.44 -18.58
N GLU A 25 -2.88 13.95 -19.16
CA GLU A 25 -1.64 13.18 -19.30
C GLU A 25 -0.92 13.05 -17.95
N VAL A 26 -0.66 11.80 -17.56
CA VAL A 26 0.18 11.51 -16.38
C VAL A 26 1.63 11.71 -16.78
N THR A 27 2.29 12.70 -16.19
CA THR A 27 3.70 13.01 -16.46
C THR A 27 4.63 12.23 -15.53
N LEU A 28 5.92 12.15 -15.88
CA LEU A 28 6.91 11.47 -15.04
C LEU A 28 7.27 12.22 -13.74
N THR A 29 6.99 13.52 -13.67
CA THR A 29 7.43 14.41 -12.59
C THR A 29 6.31 15.29 -12.03
N GLY A 30 5.11 15.23 -12.58
CA GLY A 30 3.97 16.00 -12.13
C GLY A 30 3.31 15.43 -10.88
N THR A 31 2.49 16.23 -10.22
CA THR A 31 1.60 15.81 -9.14
C THR A 31 0.20 15.68 -9.70
N GLU A 32 -0.12 14.50 -10.21
CA GLU A 32 -1.42 14.21 -10.79
C GLU A 32 -2.29 13.36 -9.86
N THR A 33 -3.60 13.59 -9.90
CA THR A 33 -4.57 12.70 -9.25
C THR A 33 -5.14 11.72 -10.26
N LEU A 34 -4.91 10.43 -10.03
CA LEU A 34 -5.46 9.37 -10.87
C LEU A 34 -6.87 9.01 -10.43
N THR A 35 -7.87 9.39 -11.21
CA THR A 35 -9.28 9.02 -10.95
C THR A 35 -9.74 7.95 -11.93
N ASN A 36 -10.52 6.99 -11.45
CA ASN A 36 -11.06 5.88 -12.27
C ASN A 36 -9.98 5.07 -13.02
N LYS A 37 -8.81 4.89 -12.39
CA LYS A 37 -7.73 4.09 -12.94
C LYS A 37 -7.53 2.81 -12.13
N THR A 38 -7.30 1.71 -12.82
CA THR A 38 -6.86 0.45 -12.22
C THR A 38 -5.34 0.36 -12.33
N LEU A 39 -4.67 0.19 -11.18
CA LEU A 39 -3.23 -0.04 -11.13
C LEU A 39 -2.98 -1.53 -10.97
N THR A 40 -2.41 -2.18 -11.97
CA THR A 40 -2.07 -3.61 -11.90
C THR A 40 -0.68 -3.76 -11.30
N ALA A 41 -0.60 -4.42 -10.13
CA ALA A 41 0.64 -4.67 -9.39
C ALA A 41 1.56 -3.43 -9.25
N PRO A 42 1.08 -2.32 -8.70
CA PRO A 42 1.90 -1.12 -8.52
C PRO A 42 3.03 -1.39 -7.53
N LYS A 43 4.24 -0.96 -7.86
CA LYS A 43 5.37 -0.99 -6.93
C LYS A 43 5.34 0.28 -6.07
N ILE A 44 5.05 0.13 -4.79
CA ILE A 44 5.12 1.23 -3.83
C ILE A 44 6.53 1.30 -3.26
N GLY A 45 7.17 2.47 -3.33
CA GLY A 45 8.58 2.64 -2.96
C GLY A 45 8.86 2.47 -1.47
N THR A 46 8.07 3.12 -0.62
CA THR A 46 8.31 3.14 0.83
C THR A 46 7.03 3.04 1.66
N SER A 47 6.01 3.84 1.37
CA SER A 47 4.83 3.96 2.21
C SER A 47 3.57 4.32 1.42
N ILE A 48 2.42 4.03 2.01
CA ILE A 48 1.12 4.57 1.61
C ILE A 48 0.81 5.69 2.59
N LEU A 49 0.49 6.88 2.07
CA LEU A 49 0.21 8.07 2.87
C LEU A 49 -1.30 8.25 3.08
N ASP A 50 -1.65 8.95 4.16
CA ASP A 50 -3.01 9.44 4.39
C ASP A 50 -3.29 10.73 3.59
N THR A 51 -4.49 11.28 3.72
CA THR A 51 -4.90 12.51 3.02
C THR A 51 -4.15 13.78 3.47
N ASN A 52 -3.44 13.73 4.59
CA ASN A 52 -2.63 14.83 5.12
C ASN A 52 -1.14 14.69 4.76
N GLY A 53 -0.77 13.60 4.09
CA GLY A 53 0.60 13.29 3.73
C GLY A 53 1.40 12.55 4.81
N ASN A 54 0.76 12.08 5.90
CA ASN A 54 1.41 11.27 6.91
C ASN A 54 1.46 9.79 6.50
N GLU A 55 2.45 9.08 6.97
CA GLU A 55 2.59 7.65 6.71
C GLU A 55 1.48 6.85 7.41
N LEU A 56 0.63 6.21 6.61
CA LEU A 56 -0.42 5.30 7.07
C LEU A 56 0.10 3.86 7.15
N LEU A 57 0.88 3.44 6.18
CA LEU A 57 1.46 2.10 6.11
C LEU A 57 2.88 2.17 5.54
N LEU A 58 3.86 1.79 6.33
CA LEU A 58 5.25 1.68 5.90
C LEU A 58 5.49 0.27 5.32
N LEU A 59 5.99 0.22 4.09
CA LEU A 59 6.28 -1.02 3.37
C LEU A 59 7.78 -1.25 3.33
N THR A 60 8.28 -2.15 4.17
CA THR A 60 9.70 -2.49 4.23
C THR A 60 9.98 -3.76 3.43
N ALA A 61 10.88 -3.66 2.47
CA ALA A 61 11.28 -4.81 1.65
C ALA A 61 12.32 -5.67 2.36
N THR A 62 12.13 -6.98 2.28
CA THR A 62 13.11 -7.99 2.69
C THR A 62 13.66 -8.66 1.43
N GLY A 63 15.01 -8.78 1.33
CA GLY A 63 15.64 -9.49 0.21
C GLY A 63 15.21 -10.96 0.19
N SER A 64 14.86 -11.45 -1.00
CA SER A 64 14.41 -12.83 -1.23
C SER A 64 13.19 -13.25 -0.36
N ALA A 65 12.30 -12.31 -0.04
CA ALA A 65 11.08 -12.61 0.69
C ALA A 65 10.20 -13.57 -0.11
N VAL A 66 9.66 -14.57 0.59
CA VAL A 66 8.72 -15.57 0.05
C VAL A 66 7.42 -15.65 0.86
N ASN A 67 7.42 -15.00 2.03
CA ASN A 67 6.28 -14.96 2.94
C ASN A 67 5.71 -13.55 2.96
N GLU A 68 4.41 -13.42 2.80
CA GLU A 68 3.71 -12.14 2.73
C GLU A 68 2.41 -12.14 3.54
N LEU A 69 1.84 -10.95 3.71
CA LEU A 69 0.50 -10.76 4.26
C LEU A 69 -0.51 -10.57 3.13
N THR A 70 -1.59 -11.34 3.18
CA THR A 70 -2.77 -11.15 2.34
C THR A 70 -3.85 -10.43 3.14
N LEU A 71 -4.36 -9.32 2.59
CA LEU A 71 -5.52 -8.59 3.10
C LEU A 71 -6.70 -8.89 2.19
N ALA A 72 -7.76 -9.46 2.74
CA ALA A 72 -8.96 -9.78 1.97
C ALA A 72 -10.20 -9.12 2.58
N ASN A 73 -11.02 -8.50 1.74
CA ASN A 73 -12.38 -8.10 2.10
C ASN A 73 -13.31 -9.32 2.11
N ALA A 74 -14.55 -9.15 2.53
CA ALA A 74 -15.52 -10.23 2.59
C ALA A 74 -16.92 -9.76 2.14
N ALA A 75 -17.73 -10.68 1.66
CA ALA A 75 -19.14 -10.44 1.40
C ALA A 75 -19.92 -10.25 2.71
N SER A 76 -21.14 -9.70 2.61
CA SER A 76 -22.03 -9.51 3.75
C SER A 76 -22.23 -10.83 4.53
N GLY A 77 -22.14 -10.75 5.85
CA GLY A 77 -22.22 -11.89 6.75
C GLY A 77 -20.90 -12.61 7.03
N ASN A 78 -19.81 -12.25 6.34
CA ASN A 78 -18.49 -12.81 6.56
C ASN A 78 -17.51 -11.72 7.05
N ALA A 79 -16.44 -12.13 7.73
CA ALA A 79 -15.40 -11.21 8.22
C ALA A 79 -14.28 -11.04 7.19
N PRO A 80 -13.74 -9.82 6.98
CA PRO A 80 -12.47 -9.63 6.27
C PRO A 80 -11.32 -10.28 7.04
N SER A 81 -10.23 -10.59 6.34
CA SER A 81 -9.12 -11.33 6.94
C SER A 81 -7.75 -10.70 6.65
N ILE A 82 -6.83 -10.94 7.57
CA ILE A 82 -5.39 -10.76 7.41
C ILE A 82 -4.75 -12.14 7.55
N THR A 83 -4.10 -12.64 6.50
CA THR A 83 -3.52 -13.98 6.49
C THR A 83 -2.06 -13.93 6.07
N ALA A 84 -1.25 -14.85 6.61
CA ALA A 84 0.08 -15.11 6.10
C ALA A 84 0.00 -16.08 4.92
N SER A 85 0.82 -15.87 3.91
CA SER A 85 0.98 -16.76 2.75
C SER A 85 2.46 -16.94 2.41
N GLY A 86 2.77 -17.90 1.55
CA GLY A 86 4.14 -18.24 1.16
C GLY A 86 4.49 -19.68 1.46
N GLU A 87 5.40 -19.95 2.38
CA GLU A 87 5.84 -21.29 2.76
C GLU A 87 4.75 -22.13 3.48
N THR A 88 5.01 -23.42 3.70
CA THR A 88 4.03 -24.35 4.27
C THR A 88 3.56 -23.95 5.68
N ASN A 89 4.46 -23.39 6.52
CA ASN A 89 4.16 -22.97 7.89
C ASN A 89 4.65 -21.54 8.12
N VAL A 90 3.73 -20.60 8.10
CA VAL A 90 4.02 -19.15 8.29
C VAL A 90 3.14 -18.60 9.40
N SER A 91 3.76 -17.96 10.39
CA SER A 91 3.05 -17.27 11.46
C SER A 91 2.86 -15.80 11.16
N ILE A 92 1.76 -15.20 11.66
CA ILE A 92 1.60 -13.76 11.72
C ILE A 92 2.17 -13.27 13.05
N ASN A 93 3.17 -12.39 12.98
CA ASN A 93 3.80 -11.81 14.16
C ASN A 93 3.32 -10.36 14.34
N LEU A 94 2.58 -10.08 15.39
CA LEU A 94 2.08 -8.75 15.73
C LEU A 94 2.92 -8.22 16.90
N ILE A 95 3.74 -7.18 16.65
CA ILE A 95 4.70 -6.65 17.60
C ILE A 95 4.33 -5.23 17.98
N PRO A 96 3.77 -4.98 19.18
CA PRO A 96 3.56 -3.65 19.69
C PRO A 96 4.90 -2.94 19.99
N LYS A 97 4.90 -1.62 19.99
CA LYS A 97 6.07 -0.82 20.34
C LYS A 97 6.10 -0.49 21.83
N GLY A 98 7.26 -0.66 22.48
CA GLY A 98 7.47 -0.32 23.90
C GLY A 98 6.56 -1.12 24.83
N THR A 99 5.79 -0.43 25.64
CA THR A 99 4.83 -1.03 26.58
C THR A 99 3.41 -1.19 26.00
N GLY A 100 3.27 -1.00 24.68
CA GLY A 100 1.97 -1.18 24.01
C GLY A 100 1.50 -2.63 24.04
N GLU A 101 0.22 -2.84 23.82
CA GLU A 101 -0.42 -4.17 23.80
C GLU A 101 -1.17 -4.38 22.47
N ILE A 102 -1.34 -5.63 22.06
CA ILE A 102 -2.30 -5.99 21.01
C ILE A 102 -3.68 -5.97 21.65
N GLN A 103 -4.59 -5.20 21.08
CA GLN A 103 -5.92 -4.96 21.65
C GLN A 103 -7.03 -5.44 20.71
N SER A 104 -8.11 -5.92 21.31
CA SER A 104 -9.40 -6.14 20.65
C SER A 104 -10.42 -5.17 21.25
N ASN A 105 -10.97 -4.28 20.41
CA ASN A 105 -11.94 -3.26 20.84
C ASN A 105 -11.49 -2.45 22.08
N GLY A 106 -10.20 -2.01 22.07
CA GLY A 106 -9.62 -1.22 23.16
C GLY A 106 -9.21 -2.03 24.41
N SER A 107 -9.44 -3.33 24.43
CA SER A 107 -9.02 -4.23 25.53
C SER A 107 -7.82 -5.07 25.10
N GLY A 108 -6.78 -5.12 25.93
CA GLY A 108 -5.58 -5.94 25.66
C GLY A 108 -5.93 -7.43 25.56
N LEU A 109 -5.38 -8.09 24.56
CA LEU A 109 -5.51 -9.54 24.43
C LEU A 109 -4.75 -10.24 25.55
N ALA A 110 -5.33 -11.29 26.12
CA ALA A 110 -4.67 -12.08 27.16
C ALA A 110 -3.43 -12.77 26.58
N THR A 111 -2.28 -12.53 27.19
CA THR A 111 -1.08 -13.33 26.97
C THR A 111 -1.17 -14.66 27.72
N THR A 112 -0.35 -15.64 27.35
CA THR A 112 -0.28 -16.92 28.08
C THR A 112 -0.10 -16.75 29.58
N GLY A 113 0.74 -15.77 30.00
CA GLY A 113 0.93 -15.48 31.43
C GLY A 113 -0.32 -14.96 32.12
N LYS A 114 -1.06 -14.04 31.50
CA LYS A 114 -2.34 -13.54 32.03
C LYS A 114 -3.40 -14.64 32.08
N ALA A 115 -3.46 -15.51 31.06
CA ALA A 115 -4.41 -16.61 31.03
C ALA A 115 -4.14 -17.64 32.12
N ILE A 116 -2.87 -18.01 32.36
CA ILE A 116 -2.47 -18.91 33.45
C ILE A 116 -2.79 -18.31 34.81
N ALA A 117 -2.47 -17.02 35.04
CA ALA A 117 -2.78 -16.35 36.30
C ALA A 117 -4.29 -16.34 36.61
N MET A 118 -5.14 -16.09 35.62
CA MET A 118 -6.59 -16.18 35.79
C MET A 118 -7.06 -17.59 36.08
N ALA A 119 -6.51 -18.61 35.42
CA ALA A 119 -6.85 -20.02 35.69
C ALA A 119 -6.47 -20.45 37.10
N ILE A 120 -5.36 -19.97 37.68
CA ILE A 120 -4.93 -20.25 39.06
C ILE A 120 -5.85 -19.58 40.09
N VAL A 121 -6.31 -18.35 39.78
CA VAL A 121 -7.15 -17.56 40.76
C VAL A 121 -8.60 -18.01 40.73
N PHE A 122 -9.14 -18.41 39.57
CA PHE A 122 -10.57 -18.70 39.38
C PHE A 122 -10.86 -20.15 38.96
N GLY A 123 -9.80 -20.99 38.79
CA GLY A 123 -9.90 -22.39 38.37
C GLY A 123 -10.26 -23.40 39.44
#